data_c049a5d2a832aad28597f70dbf68fbbf
#
_entry.id   c049a5d2a832aad28597f70dbf68fbbf
#
_cell.length_a   1.000
_cell.length_b   1.000
_cell.length_c   1.000
_cell.angle_alpha   90.00
_cell.angle_beta   90.00
_cell.angle_gamma   90.00
#
_symmetry.space_group_name_H-M   'P 1'
#
loop_
_entity.id
_entity.type
_entity.pdbx_description
1 polymer ?
#
loop_
_entity_poly.entity_id
_entity_poly.type
_entity_poly.pdbx_seq_one_letter_code
_entity_poly.pdbx_strand_id
1 'polypeptide(L)'
;MIHIDTLSKTLSGGKGLDRVSLHIKPGEMVALIGSSGSGKSTLMRHIAGLMPGDAGGGRIEVAQHLIQDRGVISRDIRTMRAEIGMVFQQFNLVDRMSVLRNVMLGALSRTALWRSLLGFFHEEDARLAYKALARVGIMEKAHQRTSNLSGGQQQRAAIARALVQRARVLLADEPIASLDPESSRNVMETLRDLNQKDGLTVLVTLHQVDYALSFCPRTIALKHGRVVYDGPSAELTPAFLKRLYGTECDSLFARPESDIRRNPPLTQVQVA
;
A
#
# COMPACT_ATOMS: atom_id res chain seq x y z
N MET A 1 12.26 5.50 7.74
CA MET A 1 10.80 5.64 7.96
C MET A 1 10.16 4.34 8.45
N ILE A 2 10.43 3.22 7.80
CA ILE A 2 10.07 1.88 8.29
C ILE A 2 11.36 1.13 8.55
N HIS A 3 11.53 0.60 9.75
CA HIS A 3 12.68 -0.23 10.12
C HIS A 3 12.18 -1.53 10.72
N ILE A 4 12.60 -2.65 10.15
CA ILE A 4 12.26 -4.00 10.61
C ILE A 4 13.56 -4.75 10.82
N ASP A 5 13.70 -5.34 11.99
CA ASP A 5 14.83 -6.18 12.35
C ASP A 5 14.36 -7.57 12.74
N THR A 6 14.84 -8.59 12.02
CA THR A 6 14.68 -10.04 12.29
C THR A 6 13.25 -10.51 12.59
N LEU A 7 12.24 -9.90 11.94
CA LEU A 7 10.83 -10.25 12.14
C LEU A 7 10.54 -11.68 11.69
N SER A 8 9.97 -12.46 12.59
CA SER A 8 9.48 -13.82 12.30
C SER A 8 8.03 -13.95 12.68
N LYS A 9 7.28 -14.74 11.89
CA LYS A 9 5.89 -15.09 12.16
C LYS A 9 5.56 -16.48 11.66
N THR A 10 5.15 -17.34 12.58
CA THR A 10 4.60 -18.66 12.29
C THR A 10 3.09 -18.56 12.17
N LEU A 11 2.54 -19.17 11.12
CA LEU A 11 1.11 -19.31 10.88
C LEU A 11 0.75 -20.81 10.91
N SER A 12 -0.53 -21.14 10.97
CA SER A 12 -1.03 -22.53 11.03
C SER A 12 -0.53 -23.42 9.87
N GLY A 13 -0.12 -22.85 8.74
CA GLY A 13 0.43 -23.55 7.57
C GLY A 13 1.96 -23.52 7.46
N GLY A 14 2.68 -23.03 8.47
CA GLY A 14 4.14 -22.92 8.45
C GLY A 14 4.64 -21.49 8.67
N LYS A 15 5.90 -21.20 8.29
CA LYS A 15 6.50 -19.87 8.45
C LYS A 15 5.88 -18.88 7.45
N GLY A 16 5.12 -17.92 7.95
CA GLY A 16 4.61 -16.79 7.17
C GLY A 16 5.69 -15.73 6.91
N LEU A 17 6.58 -15.48 7.92
CA LEU A 17 7.77 -14.64 7.81
C LEU A 17 8.93 -15.32 8.55
N ASP A 18 10.13 -15.24 8.01
CA ASP A 18 11.33 -15.86 8.55
C ASP A 18 12.50 -14.88 8.55
N ARG A 19 12.75 -14.27 9.70
CA ARG A 19 13.83 -13.30 9.96
C ARG A 19 13.92 -12.18 8.92
N VAL A 20 12.77 -11.56 8.62
CA VAL A 20 12.70 -10.43 7.69
C VAL A 20 13.34 -9.21 8.33
N SER A 21 14.34 -8.65 7.67
CA SER A 21 14.94 -7.35 8.00
C SER A 21 14.88 -6.47 6.77
N LEU A 22 14.42 -5.23 6.92
CA LEU A 22 14.37 -4.24 5.86
C LEU A 22 14.34 -2.82 6.42
N HIS A 23 14.77 -1.87 5.61
CA HIS A 23 14.73 -0.45 5.94
C HIS A 23 14.19 0.36 4.76
N ILE A 24 13.12 1.12 4.98
CA ILE A 24 12.55 2.05 3.99
C ILE A 24 12.75 3.48 4.52
N LYS A 25 13.40 4.32 3.71
CA LYS A 25 13.68 5.71 4.06
C LYS A 25 12.43 6.58 3.94
N PRO A 26 12.38 7.75 4.59
CA PRO A 26 11.33 8.74 4.36
C PRO A 26 11.24 9.12 2.88
N GLY A 27 10.00 9.22 2.35
CA GLY A 27 9.75 9.62 0.97
C GLY A 27 10.07 8.56 -0.10
N GLU A 28 10.45 7.33 0.27
CA GLU A 28 10.60 6.26 -0.72
C GLU A 28 9.24 5.70 -1.15
N MET A 29 9.15 5.35 -2.44
CA MET A 29 8.07 4.52 -2.99
C MET A 29 8.66 3.15 -3.34
N VAL A 30 8.20 2.12 -2.63
CA VAL A 30 8.75 0.76 -2.68
C VAL A 30 7.68 -0.23 -3.08
N ALA A 31 7.95 -1.07 -4.08
CA ALA A 31 7.13 -2.22 -4.40
C ALA A 31 7.52 -3.43 -3.54
N LEU A 32 6.53 -4.14 -3.03
CA LEU A 32 6.71 -5.43 -2.36
C LEU A 32 6.09 -6.51 -3.26
N ILE A 33 6.93 -7.36 -3.86
CA ILE A 33 6.53 -8.39 -4.82
C ILE A 33 6.79 -9.80 -4.29
N GLY A 34 6.19 -10.80 -4.93
CA GLY A 34 6.35 -12.22 -4.61
C GLY A 34 5.08 -13.01 -4.90
N SER A 35 5.21 -14.32 -5.04
CA SER A 35 4.08 -15.23 -5.29
C SER A 35 3.02 -15.18 -4.20
N SER A 36 1.84 -15.72 -4.47
CA SER A 36 0.80 -15.89 -3.45
C SER A 36 1.37 -16.68 -2.26
N GLY A 37 1.00 -16.29 -1.03
CA GLY A 37 1.53 -16.93 0.18
C GLY A 37 2.98 -16.61 0.54
N SER A 38 3.69 -15.74 -0.19
CA SER A 38 5.08 -15.37 0.13
C SER A 38 5.27 -14.55 1.42
N GLY A 39 4.17 -14.05 2.02
CA GLY A 39 4.19 -13.30 3.28
C GLY A 39 3.94 -11.79 3.15
N LYS A 40 3.67 -11.25 1.95
CA LYS A 40 3.47 -9.79 1.70
C LYS A 40 2.41 -9.16 2.61
N SER A 41 1.18 -9.65 2.57
CA SER A 41 0.08 -9.10 3.40
C SER A 41 0.31 -9.34 4.89
N THR A 42 1.00 -10.43 5.26
CA THR A 42 1.44 -10.67 6.64
C THR A 42 2.41 -9.58 7.08
N LEU A 43 3.43 -9.27 6.27
CA LEU A 43 4.39 -8.21 6.56
C LEU A 43 3.71 -6.85 6.69
N MET A 44 2.80 -6.50 5.76
CA MET A 44 2.01 -5.26 5.81
C MET A 44 1.22 -5.11 7.11
N ARG A 45 0.56 -6.21 7.56
CA ARG A 45 -0.20 -6.24 8.82
C ARG A 45 0.70 -6.06 10.05
N HIS A 46 1.93 -6.56 10.03
CA HIS A 46 2.90 -6.34 11.11
C HIS A 46 3.36 -4.89 11.15
N ILE A 47 3.69 -4.29 10.00
CA ILE A 47 4.06 -2.87 9.90
C ILE A 47 2.92 -1.97 10.41
N ALA A 48 1.67 -2.30 10.09
CA ALA A 48 0.49 -1.61 10.58
C ALA A 48 0.17 -1.89 12.07
N GLY A 49 0.93 -2.76 12.74
CA GLY A 49 0.68 -3.17 14.13
C GLY A 49 -0.61 -3.95 14.32
N LEU A 50 -1.16 -4.57 13.26
CA LEU A 50 -2.42 -5.33 13.31
C LEU A 50 -2.22 -6.78 13.75
N MET A 51 -0.97 -7.25 13.76
CA MET A 51 -0.61 -8.62 14.08
C MET A 51 0.69 -8.64 14.89
N PRO A 52 0.78 -9.37 16.02
CA PRO A 52 2.02 -9.55 16.74
C PRO A 52 2.93 -10.58 16.05
N GLY A 53 4.23 -10.36 16.11
CA GLY A 53 5.24 -11.34 15.71
C GLY A 53 5.26 -12.57 16.62
N ASP A 54 6.16 -13.51 16.36
CA ASP A 54 6.40 -14.62 17.26
C ASP A 54 7.12 -14.14 18.53
N ALA A 55 6.94 -14.85 19.63
CA ALA A 55 7.61 -14.54 20.90
C ALA A 55 9.14 -14.56 20.71
N GLY A 56 9.80 -13.51 21.17
CA GLY A 56 11.25 -13.35 21.07
C GLY A 56 11.78 -12.92 19.71
N GLY A 57 10.91 -12.72 18.71
CA GLY A 57 11.34 -12.39 17.35
C GLY A 57 10.96 -10.99 16.89
N GLY A 58 11.97 -10.21 16.48
CA GLY A 58 11.81 -9.03 15.66
C GLY A 58 11.37 -7.75 16.34
N ARG A 59 11.85 -6.65 15.77
CA ARG A 59 11.49 -5.28 16.14
C ARG A 59 10.98 -4.55 14.91
N ILE A 60 9.92 -3.77 15.07
CA ILE A 60 9.38 -2.91 14.02
C ILE A 60 9.24 -1.49 14.55
N GLU A 61 9.80 -0.56 13.82
CA GLU A 61 9.64 0.87 14.02
C GLU A 61 9.08 1.52 12.75
N VAL A 62 8.09 2.39 12.92
CA VAL A 62 7.50 3.18 11.83
C VAL A 62 7.43 4.65 12.27
N ALA A 63 7.90 5.56 11.43
CA ALA A 63 7.90 6.99 11.70
C ALA A 63 8.57 7.35 13.04
N GLN A 64 9.62 6.61 13.44
CA GLN A 64 10.35 6.71 14.71
C GLN A 64 9.57 6.20 15.94
N HIS A 65 8.43 5.56 15.76
CA HIS A 65 7.66 4.94 16.82
C HIS A 65 7.85 3.43 16.82
N LEU A 66 8.00 2.86 18.02
CA LEU A 66 8.08 1.41 18.21
C LEU A 66 6.69 0.78 18.04
N ILE A 67 6.48 0.04 16.96
CA ILE A 67 5.22 -0.65 16.68
C ILE A 67 5.15 -1.96 17.48
N GLN A 68 6.22 -2.75 17.43
CA GLN A 68 6.35 -3.96 18.23
C GLN A 68 7.82 -4.30 18.53
N ASP A 69 8.03 -5.00 19.62
CA ASP A 69 9.32 -5.57 20.00
C ASP A 69 9.11 -6.98 20.58
N ARG A 70 9.94 -7.95 20.14
CA ARG A 70 9.92 -9.35 20.59
C ARG A 70 8.53 -9.99 20.60
N GLY A 71 7.72 -9.68 19.57
CA GLY A 71 6.36 -10.21 19.42
C GLY A 71 5.30 -9.46 20.23
N VAL A 72 5.65 -8.42 20.97
CA VAL A 72 4.70 -7.62 21.77
C VAL A 72 4.41 -6.30 21.04
N ILE A 73 3.14 -6.05 20.74
CA ILE A 73 2.69 -4.79 20.16
C ILE A 73 2.75 -3.69 21.23
N SER A 74 3.20 -2.49 20.84
CA SER A 74 3.26 -1.31 21.71
C SER A 74 1.89 -0.98 22.33
N ARG A 75 1.88 -0.56 23.59
CA ARG A 75 0.66 -0.12 24.30
C ARG A 75 0.02 1.10 23.63
N ASP A 76 0.83 1.98 23.03
CA ASP A 76 0.39 3.21 22.38
C ASP A 76 0.09 3.03 20.90
N ILE A 77 -0.10 1.79 20.44
CA ILE A 77 -0.31 1.44 19.03
C ILE A 77 -1.43 2.24 18.36
N ARG A 78 -2.47 2.65 19.11
CA ARG A 78 -3.58 3.45 18.55
C ARG A 78 -3.10 4.81 18.04
N THR A 79 -2.22 5.47 18.78
CA THR A 79 -1.62 6.74 18.39
C THR A 79 -0.69 6.56 17.21
N MET A 80 0.12 5.50 17.21
CA MET A 80 1.06 5.20 16.12
C MET A 80 0.34 4.87 14.82
N ARG A 81 -0.77 4.15 14.87
CA ARG A 81 -1.60 3.86 13.69
C ARG A 81 -2.18 5.11 13.04
N ALA A 82 -2.30 6.22 13.76
CA ALA A 82 -2.73 7.48 13.17
C ALA A 82 -1.75 7.99 12.08
N GLU A 83 -0.47 7.62 12.17
CA GLU A 83 0.55 7.99 11.18
C GLU A 83 0.71 6.97 10.04
N ILE A 84 -0.01 5.85 10.10
CA ILE A 84 0.05 4.75 9.12
C ILE A 84 -1.30 4.65 8.41
N GLY A 85 -1.38 5.14 7.19
CA GLY A 85 -2.53 4.93 6.31
C GLY A 85 -2.47 3.52 5.74
N MET A 86 -3.61 2.81 5.74
CA MET A 86 -3.70 1.50 5.11
C MET A 86 -4.83 1.47 4.10
N VAL A 87 -4.49 1.06 2.89
CA VAL A 87 -5.40 0.84 1.77
C VAL A 87 -5.41 -0.65 1.49
N PHE A 88 -6.57 -1.27 1.64
CA PHE A 88 -6.75 -2.71 1.48
C PHE A 88 -7.27 -3.05 0.08
N GLN A 89 -7.08 -4.28 -0.34
CA GLN A 89 -7.63 -4.81 -1.59
C GLN A 89 -9.15 -4.68 -1.68
N GLN A 90 -9.87 -4.85 -0.56
CA GLN A 90 -11.34 -4.75 -0.47
C GLN A 90 -11.83 -3.33 -0.14
N PHE A 91 -11.06 -2.28 -0.37
CA PHE A 91 -11.34 -0.86 -0.13
C PHE A 91 -11.71 -0.50 1.33
N ASN A 92 -12.43 -1.34 2.05
CA ASN A 92 -12.91 -1.15 3.42
C ASN A 92 -13.63 0.19 3.61
N LEU A 93 -14.50 0.52 2.67
CA LEU A 93 -15.41 1.67 2.76
C LEU A 93 -16.78 1.20 3.28
N VAL A 94 -17.50 2.11 3.90
CA VAL A 94 -18.87 1.86 4.37
C VAL A 94 -19.84 2.17 3.23
N ASP A 95 -20.40 1.16 2.59
CA ASP A 95 -21.21 1.26 1.36
C ASP A 95 -22.37 2.23 1.42
N ARG A 96 -23.06 2.30 2.57
CA ARG A 96 -24.25 3.14 2.78
C ARG A 96 -23.92 4.60 3.06
N MET A 97 -22.66 4.91 3.35
CA MET A 97 -22.21 6.28 3.61
C MET A 97 -21.82 6.98 2.30
N SER A 98 -21.90 8.33 2.31
CA SER A 98 -21.33 9.12 1.21
C SER A 98 -19.80 9.00 1.17
N VAL A 99 -19.22 9.25 -0.01
CA VAL A 99 -17.77 9.28 -0.21
C VAL A 99 -17.11 10.26 0.77
N LEU A 100 -17.66 11.47 0.89
CA LEU A 100 -17.16 12.49 1.80
C LEU A 100 -17.11 11.98 3.24
N ARG A 101 -18.19 11.36 3.74
CA ARG A 101 -18.24 10.82 5.10
C ARG A 101 -17.24 9.68 5.29
N ASN A 102 -17.09 8.78 4.32
CA ASN A 102 -16.05 7.74 4.36
C ASN A 102 -14.63 8.32 4.47
N VAL A 103 -14.36 9.37 3.71
CA VAL A 103 -13.05 10.04 3.74
C VAL A 103 -12.83 10.76 5.07
N MET A 104 -13.86 11.39 5.62
CA MET A 104 -13.81 12.03 6.95
C MET A 104 -13.52 11.05 8.10
N LEU A 105 -13.81 9.75 7.95
CA LEU A 105 -13.41 8.73 8.93
C LEU A 105 -11.89 8.70 9.15
N GLY A 106 -11.07 9.19 8.21
CA GLY A 106 -9.64 9.39 8.42
C GLY A 106 -9.31 10.32 9.58
N ALA A 107 -10.24 11.21 9.98
CA ALA A 107 -10.05 12.12 11.10
C ALA A 107 -10.33 11.50 12.49
N LEU A 108 -10.82 10.24 12.56
CA LEU A 108 -11.25 9.61 13.81
C LEU A 108 -10.14 9.57 14.89
N SER A 109 -8.89 9.45 14.50
CA SER A 109 -7.75 9.40 15.46
C SER A 109 -7.59 10.70 16.27
N ARG A 110 -8.07 11.84 15.75
CA ARG A 110 -7.99 13.17 16.38
C ARG A 110 -9.36 13.73 16.79
N THR A 111 -10.42 12.98 16.54
CA THR A 111 -11.79 13.38 16.90
C THR A 111 -12.13 12.78 18.27
N ALA A 112 -12.67 13.60 19.19
CA ALA A 112 -13.13 13.11 20.48
C ALA A 112 -14.17 12.01 20.34
N LEU A 113 -14.11 10.96 21.17
CA LEU A 113 -14.92 9.75 21.07
C LEU A 113 -16.44 10.05 20.98
N TRP A 114 -16.94 10.94 21.83
CA TRP A 114 -18.36 11.30 21.83
C TRP A 114 -18.82 11.98 20.55
N ARG A 115 -17.93 12.79 19.92
CA ARG A 115 -18.21 13.43 18.62
C ARG A 115 -18.23 12.41 17.49
N SER A 116 -17.27 11.47 17.50
CA SER A 116 -17.19 10.42 16.49
C SER A 116 -18.39 9.47 16.54
N LEU A 117 -18.89 9.14 17.73
CA LEU A 117 -20.10 8.33 17.91
C LEU A 117 -21.35 9.00 17.37
N LEU A 118 -21.46 10.33 17.49
CA LEU A 118 -22.58 11.12 16.96
C LEU A 118 -22.38 11.54 15.49
N GLY A 119 -21.22 11.21 14.88
CA GLY A 119 -20.92 11.58 13.50
C GLY A 119 -20.61 13.07 13.31
N PHE A 120 -20.26 13.80 14.39
CA PHE A 120 -19.93 15.22 14.38
C PHE A 120 -18.44 15.42 14.13
N PHE A 121 -18.06 15.72 12.90
CA PHE A 121 -16.72 16.12 12.51
C PHE A 121 -16.54 17.65 12.59
N HIS A 122 -15.30 18.11 12.69
CA HIS A 122 -15.01 19.54 12.59
C HIS A 122 -15.14 20.00 11.13
N GLU A 123 -15.47 21.27 10.93
CA GLU A 123 -15.54 21.87 9.59
C GLU A 123 -14.18 21.78 8.87
N GLU A 124 -13.09 21.88 9.61
CA GLU A 124 -11.73 21.67 9.10
C GLU A 124 -11.57 20.26 8.49
N ASP A 125 -12.09 19.21 9.14
CA ASP A 125 -12.01 17.85 8.64
C ASP A 125 -12.79 17.67 7.33
N ALA A 126 -13.94 18.35 7.20
CA ALA A 126 -14.70 18.37 5.96
C ALA A 126 -13.90 19.08 4.84
N ARG A 127 -13.28 20.22 5.14
CA ARG A 127 -12.42 20.95 4.19
C ARG A 127 -11.21 20.10 3.76
N LEU A 128 -10.58 19.39 4.70
CA LEU A 128 -9.50 18.45 4.41
C LEU A 128 -9.98 17.30 3.53
N ALA A 129 -11.17 16.75 3.80
CA ALA A 129 -11.75 15.67 3.00
C ALA A 129 -12.02 16.13 1.55
N TYR A 130 -12.56 17.32 1.33
CA TYR A 130 -12.72 17.87 -0.03
C TYR A 130 -11.39 18.07 -0.74
N LYS A 131 -10.37 18.60 -0.05
CA LYS A 131 -9.01 18.72 -0.61
C LYS A 131 -8.43 17.35 -0.97
N ALA A 132 -8.61 16.34 -0.10
CA ALA A 132 -8.15 14.99 -0.37
C ALA A 132 -8.88 14.36 -1.58
N LEU A 133 -10.20 14.54 -1.69
CA LEU A 133 -10.98 14.07 -2.83
C LEU A 133 -10.58 14.76 -4.14
N ALA A 134 -10.30 16.05 -4.11
CA ALA A 134 -9.77 16.79 -5.27
C ALA A 134 -8.40 16.24 -5.66
N ARG A 135 -7.52 15.98 -4.67
CA ARG A 135 -6.15 15.46 -4.89
C ARG A 135 -6.13 14.10 -5.57
N VAL A 136 -7.14 13.25 -5.28
CA VAL A 136 -7.29 11.93 -5.92
C VAL A 136 -8.25 11.95 -7.13
N GLY A 137 -8.76 13.13 -7.54
CA GLY A 137 -9.56 13.31 -8.75
C GLY A 137 -10.97 12.70 -8.72
N ILE A 138 -11.65 12.74 -7.55
CA ILE A 138 -13.04 12.28 -7.40
C ILE A 138 -13.91 13.22 -6.54
N MET A 139 -13.58 14.50 -6.50
CA MET A 139 -14.29 15.49 -5.68
C MET A 139 -15.78 15.59 -6.06
N GLU A 140 -16.11 15.45 -7.34
CA GLU A 140 -17.46 15.48 -7.88
C GLU A 140 -18.34 14.33 -7.36
N LYS A 141 -17.72 13.26 -6.82
CA LYS A 141 -18.42 12.11 -6.21
C LYS A 141 -18.66 12.26 -4.71
N ALA A 142 -18.25 13.39 -4.08
CA ALA A 142 -18.25 13.56 -2.63
C ALA A 142 -19.58 13.19 -1.95
N HIS A 143 -20.71 13.53 -2.58
CA HIS A 143 -22.04 13.31 -2.02
C HIS A 143 -22.69 11.98 -2.46
N GLN A 144 -22.07 11.24 -3.38
CA GLN A 144 -22.57 9.93 -3.79
C GLN A 144 -22.32 8.87 -2.71
N ARG A 145 -23.12 7.81 -2.68
CA ARG A 145 -22.86 6.63 -1.86
C ARG A 145 -21.65 5.87 -2.44
N THR A 146 -20.80 5.32 -1.58
CA THR A 146 -19.63 4.56 -2.01
C THR A 146 -19.98 3.31 -2.81
N SER A 147 -21.15 2.70 -2.56
CA SER A 147 -21.68 1.59 -3.35
C SER A 147 -21.89 1.92 -4.84
N ASN A 148 -22.03 3.20 -5.20
CA ASN A 148 -22.25 3.64 -6.57
C ASN A 148 -20.95 3.99 -7.32
N LEU A 149 -19.80 3.82 -6.68
CA LEU A 149 -18.49 4.09 -7.26
C LEU A 149 -17.95 2.85 -8.00
N SER A 150 -17.19 3.08 -9.08
CA SER A 150 -16.36 2.03 -9.66
C SER A 150 -15.25 1.60 -8.68
N GLY A 151 -14.67 0.41 -8.87
CA GLY A 151 -13.58 -0.09 -8.02
C GLY A 151 -12.42 0.89 -7.91
N GLY A 152 -11.98 1.48 -9.04
CA GLY A 152 -10.92 2.48 -9.05
C GLY A 152 -11.29 3.78 -8.31
N GLN A 153 -12.57 4.20 -8.35
CA GLN A 153 -13.05 5.33 -7.57
C GLN A 153 -13.10 5.00 -6.07
N GLN A 154 -13.53 3.79 -5.71
CA GLN A 154 -13.51 3.33 -4.31
C GLN A 154 -12.08 3.29 -3.76
N GLN A 155 -11.12 2.80 -4.55
CA GLN A 155 -9.71 2.77 -4.18
C GLN A 155 -9.16 4.17 -3.95
N ARG A 156 -9.47 5.11 -4.84
CA ARG A 156 -9.07 6.52 -4.67
C ARG A 156 -9.74 7.16 -3.44
N ALA A 157 -10.98 6.81 -3.12
CA ALA A 157 -11.61 7.24 -1.87
C ALA A 157 -10.91 6.68 -0.62
N ALA A 158 -10.45 5.42 -0.65
CA ALA A 158 -9.66 4.83 0.43
C ALA A 158 -8.30 5.54 0.59
N ILE A 159 -7.65 5.92 -0.51
CA ILE A 159 -6.42 6.76 -0.48
C ILE A 159 -6.73 8.14 0.12
N ALA A 160 -7.80 8.80 -0.31
CA ALA A 160 -8.21 10.11 0.23
C ALA A 160 -8.47 10.04 1.75
N ARG A 161 -9.05 8.94 2.25
CA ARG A 161 -9.21 8.70 3.70
C ARG A 161 -7.87 8.68 4.43
N ALA A 162 -6.85 8.03 3.86
CA ALA A 162 -5.50 8.02 4.43
C ALA A 162 -4.84 9.41 4.42
N LEU A 163 -5.14 10.26 3.42
CA LEU A 163 -4.68 11.65 3.40
C LEU A 163 -5.33 12.47 4.51
N VAL A 164 -6.65 12.32 4.73
CA VAL A 164 -7.35 12.99 5.84
C VAL A 164 -6.82 12.50 7.19
N GLN A 165 -6.37 11.26 7.30
CA GLN A 165 -5.71 10.72 8.48
C GLN A 165 -4.38 11.44 8.79
N ARG A 166 -3.79 12.16 7.80
CA ARG A 166 -2.45 12.79 7.87
C ARG A 166 -1.35 11.74 8.04
N ALA A 167 -1.54 10.59 7.40
CA ALA A 167 -0.57 9.50 7.44
C ALA A 167 0.77 9.94 6.86
N ARG A 168 1.87 9.51 7.47
CA ARG A 168 3.26 9.73 7.01
C ARG A 168 3.76 8.54 6.18
N VAL A 169 3.13 7.38 6.40
CA VAL A 169 3.38 6.14 5.66
C VAL A 169 2.06 5.64 5.11
N LEU A 170 2.04 5.28 3.84
CA LEU A 170 0.91 4.63 3.18
C LEU A 170 1.28 3.19 2.83
N LEU A 171 0.55 2.25 3.40
CA LEU A 171 0.63 0.83 3.11
C LEU A 171 -0.53 0.48 2.17
N ALA A 172 -0.24 0.12 0.93
CA ALA A 172 -1.24 -0.25 -0.06
C ALA A 172 -1.13 -1.75 -0.37
N ASP A 173 -2.07 -2.54 0.17
CA ASP A 173 -2.09 -3.99 0.00
C ASP A 173 -2.92 -4.36 -1.23
N GLU A 174 -2.24 -4.71 -2.33
CA GLU A 174 -2.81 -5.08 -3.63
C GLU A 174 -3.84 -4.06 -4.18
N PRO A 175 -3.48 -2.76 -4.25
CA PRO A 175 -4.46 -1.69 -4.51
C PRO A 175 -5.07 -1.72 -5.91
N ILE A 176 -4.56 -2.55 -6.82
CA ILE A 176 -4.99 -2.62 -8.22
C ILE A 176 -5.45 -4.03 -8.65
N ALA A 177 -5.49 -5.01 -7.74
CA ALA A 177 -5.70 -6.42 -8.08
C ALA A 177 -7.04 -6.73 -8.77
N SER A 178 -8.08 -5.92 -8.52
CA SER A 178 -9.43 -6.14 -9.05
C SER A 178 -9.90 -4.99 -9.95
N LEU A 179 -8.98 -4.22 -10.51
CA LEU A 179 -9.28 -3.04 -11.31
C LEU A 179 -8.97 -3.31 -12.79
N ASP A 180 -9.70 -2.61 -13.66
CA ASP A 180 -9.36 -2.52 -15.08
C ASP A 180 -8.00 -1.79 -15.27
N PRO A 181 -7.35 -1.94 -16.44
CA PRO A 181 -6.01 -1.37 -16.66
C PRO A 181 -5.95 0.15 -16.53
N GLU A 182 -6.99 0.88 -16.96
CA GLU A 182 -7.05 2.34 -16.86
C GLU A 182 -7.17 2.79 -15.39
N SER A 183 -8.10 2.17 -14.65
CA SER A 183 -8.27 2.42 -13.22
C SER A 183 -7.01 2.07 -12.42
N SER A 184 -6.34 0.97 -12.75
CA SER A 184 -5.08 0.55 -12.14
C SER A 184 -3.98 1.60 -12.34
N ARG A 185 -3.82 2.10 -13.56
CA ARG A 185 -2.87 3.16 -13.89
C ARG A 185 -3.18 4.44 -13.09
N ASN A 186 -4.43 4.89 -13.08
CA ASN A 186 -4.87 6.09 -12.36
C ASN A 186 -4.60 5.98 -10.84
N VAL A 187 -4.79 4.81 -10.24
CA VAL A 187 -4.46 4.56 -8.82
C VAL A 187 -2.95 4.64 -8.60
N MET A 188 -2.14 4.00 -9.44
CA MET A 188 -0.68 4.03 -9.30
C MET A 188 -0.09 5.43 -9.55
N GLU A 189 -0.63 6.18 -10.51
CA GLU A 189 -0.27 7.58 -10.73
C GLU A 189 -0.61 8.44 -9.51
N THR A 190 -1.77 8.22 -8.90
CA THR A 190 -2.16 8.90 -7.66
C THR A 190 -1.14 8.61 -6.54
N LEU A 191 -0.77 7.34 -6.33
CA LEU A 191 0.23 6.96 -5.31
C LEU A 191 1.60 7.59 -5.58
N ARG A 192 2.05 7.59 -6.83
CA ARG A 192 3.31 8.22 -7.26
C ARG A 192 3.28 9.73 -7.04
N ASP A 193 2.20 10.38 -7.41
CA ASP A 193 2.02 11.83 -7.22
C ASP A 193 2.05 12.22 -5.74
N LEU A 194 1.42 11.44 -4.86
CA LEU A 194 1.46 11.65 -3.41
C LEU A 194 2.88 11.43 -2.85
N ASN A 195 3.59 10.44 -3.36
CA ASN A 195 4.98 10.23 -3.00
C ASN A 195 5.88 11.40 -3.44
N GLN A 196 5.82 11.78 -4.72
CA GLN A 196 6.74 12.77 -5.29
C GLN A 196 6.44 14.22 -4.86
N LYS A 197 5.15 14.59 -4.76
CA LYS A 197 4.73 15.97 -4.48
C LYS A 197 4.54 16.24 -2.99
N ASP A 198 4.07 15.23 -2.24
CA ASP A 198 3.74 15.39 -0.83
C ASP A 198 4.78 14.70 0.10
N GLY A 199 5.80 14.02 -0.48
CA GLY A 199 6.85 13.33 0.28
C GLY A 199 6.35 12.12 1.06
N LEU A 200 5.16 11.58 0.72
CA LEU A 200 4.57 10.44 1.42
C LEU A 200 5.40 9.19 1.18
N THR A 201 5.76 8.47 2.24
CA THR A 201 6.40 7.16 2.11
C THR A 201 5.37 6.12 1.72
N VAL A 202 5.59 5.39 0.62
CA VAL A 202 4.63 4.41 0.09
C VAL A 202 5.26 3.04 0.01
N LEU A 203 4.62 2.04 0.65
CA LEU A 203 4.90 0.63 0.44
C LEU A 203 3.68 -0.02 -0.20
N VAL A 204 3.83 -0.50 -1.42
CA VAL A 204 2.73 -1.09 -2.19
C VAL A 204 3.02 -2.54 -2.54
N THR A 205 2.08 -3.45 -2.21
CA THR A 205 2.17 -4.84 -2.68
C THR A 205 1.58 -4.95 -4.07
N LEU A 206 2.28 -5.60 -4.96
CA LEU A 206 1.88 -5.77 -6.36
C LEU A 206 2.08 -7.23 -6.80
N HIS A 207 1.10 -7.77 -7.51
CA HIS A 207 1.24 -9.01 -8.26
C HIS A 207 1.76 -8.74 -9.68
N GLN A 208 1.33 -7.63 -10.28
CA GLN A 208 1.70 -7.23 -11.63
C GLN A 208 3.07 -6.54 -11.61
N VAL A 209 4.09 -7.25 -12.08
CA VAL A 209 5.50 -6.79 -12.05
C VAL A 209 5.70 -5.53 -12.89
N ASP A 210 4.98 -5.40 -14.01
CA ASP A 210 5.06 -4.23 -14.91
C ASP A 210 4.74 -2.92 -14.18
N TYR A 211 3.77 -2.93 -13.25
CA TYR A 211 3.48 -1.75 -12.43
C TYR A 211 4.59 -1.49 -11.41
N ALA A 212 5.18 -2.53 -10.82
CA ALA A 212 6.33 -2.36 -9.91
C ALA A 212 7.49 -1.68 -10.64
N LEU A 213 7.84 -2.16 -11.84
CA LEU A 213 8.92 -1.60 -12.67
C LEU A 213 8.63 -0.18 -13.15
N SER A 214 7.37 0.12 -13.49
CA SER A 214 6.99 1.42 -14.07
C SER A 214 6.81 2.54 -13.04
N PHE A 215 6.41 2.20 -11.82
CA PHE A 215 6.01 3.19 -10.82
C PHE A 215 6.91 3.25 -9.60
N CYS A 216 7.59 2.17 -9.23
CA CYS A 216 8.38 2.08 -8.00
C CYS A 216 9.87 2.04 -8.31
N PRO A 217 10.67 3.02 -7.85
CA PRO A 217 12.12 3.02 -8.07
C PRO A 217 12.85 1.85 -7.41
N ARG A 218 12.30 1.34 -6.30
CA ARG A 218 12.86 0.24 -5.52
C ARG A 218 11.85 -0.87 -5.35
N THR A 219 12.32 -2.11 -5.43
CA THR A 219 11.52 -3.31 -5.22
C THR A 219 12.15 -4.19 -4.15
N ILE A 220 11.29 -4.69 -3.26
CA ILE A 220 11.62 -5.75 -2.30
C ILE A 220 10.87 -7.01 -2.75
N ALA A 221 11.57 -8.14 -2.92
CA ALA A 221 10.93 -9.41 -3.27
C ALA A 221 10.93 -10.37 -2.08
N LEU A 222 9.75 -10.92 -1.78
CA LEU A 222 9.57 -11.95 -0.77
C LEU A 222 9.34 -13.32 -1.41
N LYS A 223 10.03 -14.34 -0.88
CA LYS A 223 9.80 -15.75 -1.21
C LYS A 223 9.86 -16.59 0.07
N HIS A 224 8.82 -17.40 0.31
CA HIS A 224 8.73 -18.25 1.51
C HIS A 224 9.02 -17.50 2.82
N GLY A 225 8.45 -16.30 2.96
CA GLY A 225 8.63 -15.46 4.15
C GLY A 225 9.99 -14.79 4.29
N ARG A 226 10.89 -14.86 3.32
CA ARG A 226 12.23 -14.25 3.34
C ARG A 226 12.37 -13.18 2.26
N VAL A 227 13.15 -12.16 2.55
CA VAL A 227 13.60 -11.20 1.53
C VAL A 227 14.66 -11.88 0.66
N VAL A 228 14.39 -11.95 -0.65
CA VAL A 228 15.29 -12.54 -1.65
C VAL A 228 15.85 -11.51 -2.62
N TYR A 229 15.31 -10.31 -2.60
CA TYR A 229 15.82 -9.16 -3.34
C TYR A 229 15.42 -7.88 -2.62
N ASP A 230 16.29 -6.89 -2.60
CA ASP A 230 16.04 -5.53 -2.13
C ASP A 230 16.96 -4.58 -2.89
N GLY A 231 16.43 -3.84 -3.85
CA GLY A 231 17.24 -2.99 -4.72
C GLY A 231 16.44 -2.25 -5.79
N PRO A 232 17.13 -1.57 -6.73
CA PRO A 232 16.49 -0.83 -7.81
C PRO A 232 15.56 -1.71 -8.65
N SER A 233 14.35 -1.24 -8.93
CA SER A 233 13.39 -2.00 -9.75
C SER A 233 13.93 -2.29 -11.16
N ALA A 234 14.73 -1.38 -11.71
CA ALA A 234 15.34 -1.53 -13.04
C ALA A 234 16.36 -2.69 -13.15
N GLU A 235 16.88 -3.19 -12.03
CA GLU A 235 17.83 -4.31 -12.01
C GLU A 235 17.15 -5.69 -11.93
N LEU A 236 15.81 -5.74 -11.85
CA LEU A 236 15.05 -6.98 -11.86
C LEU A 236 15.11 -7.64 -13.25
N THR A 237 15.81 -8.77 -13.34
CA THR A 237 15.94 -9.52 -14.59
C THR A 237 14.79 -10.49 -14.81
N PRO A 238 14.40 -10.79 -16.07
CA PRO A 238 13.40 -11.82 -16.36
C PRO A 238 13.76 -13.18 -15.75
N ALA A 239 15.05 -13.54 -15.72
CA ALA A 239 15.53 -14.78 -15.10
C ALA A 239 15.30 -14.80 -13.58
N PHE A 240 15.46 -13.66 -12.88
CA PHE A 240 15.14 -13.56 -11.47
C PHE A 240 13.62 -13.69 -11.24
N LEU A 241 12.82 -13.00 -12.03
CA LEU A 241 11.35 -13.05 -11.92
C LEU A 241 10.82 -14.46 -12.18
N LYS A 242 11.36 -15.17 -13.16
CA LYS A 242 11.02 -16.58 -13.39
C LYS A 242 11.37 -17.48 -12.19
N ARG A 243 12.48 -17.24 -11.50
CA ARG A 243 12.83 -17.97 -10.26
C ARG A 243 11.95 -17.59 -9.07
N LEU A 244 11.50 -16.33 -9.00
CA LEU A 244 10.63 -15.82 -7.94
C LEU A 244 9.23 -16.43 -8.04
N TYR A 245 8.62 -16.38 -9.22
CA TYR A 245 7.22 -16.76 -9.48
C TYR A 245 7.04 -18.19 -10.01
N GLY A 246 8.12 -18.82 -10.47
CA GLY A 246 8.05 -20.19 -11.05
C GLY A 246 7.16 -20.24 -12.29
N THR A 247 6.23 -21.20 -12.35
CA THR A 247 5.29 -21.39 -13.46
C THR A 247 4.26 -20.26 -13.60
N GLU A 248 4.03 -19.46 -12.55
CA GLU A 248 3.14 -18.30 -12.62
C GLU A 248 3.74 -17.14 -13.43
N CYS A 249 5.03 -17.22 -13.80
CA CYS A 249 5.75 -16.15 -14.49
C CYS A 249 5.15 -15.81 -15.86
N ASP A 250 4.72 -16.81 -16.63
CA ASP A 250 4.22 -16.61 -17.99
C ASP A 250 2.91 -15.80 -18.01
N SER A 251 2.08 -15.93 -16.99
CA SER A 251 0.84 -15.14 -16.84
C SER A 251 1.10 -13.68 -16.42
N LEU A 252 2.24 -13.40 -15.77
CA LEU A 252 2.60 -12.05 -15.29
C LEU A 252 3.11 -11.14 -16.42
N PHE A 253 3.61 -11.72 -17.51
CA PHE A 253 4.08 -11.02 -18.70
C PHE A 253 3.11 -11.09 -19.88
N ALA A 254 1.96 -11.75 -19.72
CA ALA A 254 0.90 -11.77 -20.73
C ALA A 254 0.25 -10.38 -20.81
N ARG A 255 0.82 -9.50 -21.63
CA ARG A 255 0.15 -8.25 -22.02
C ARG A 255 -1.11 -8.63 -22.80
N PRO A 256 -2.29 -8.06 -22.51
CA PRO A 256 -3.40 -8.17 -23.44
C PRO A 256 -2.94 -7.57 -24.80
N GLU A 257 -3.20 -8.27 -25.89
CA GLU A 257 -2.78 -7.86 -27.25
C GLU A 257 -3.22 -6.45 -27.65
N SER A 258 -4.22 -5.87 -26.97
CA SER A 258 -4.69 -4.50 -27.16
C SER A 258 -3.66 -3.42 -26.77
N ASP A 259 -2.70 -3.68 -25.88
CA ASP A 259 -1.72 -2.70 -25.42
C ASP A 259 -0.45 -2.66 -26.29
N ILE A 260 -0.19 -3.72 -27.08
CA ILE A 260 0.97 -3.78 -27.98
C ILE A 260 0.87 -2.73 -29.09
N ARG A 261 -0.33 -2.33 -29.49
CA ARG A 261 -0.54 -1.33 -30.55
C ARG A 261 -0.41 0.12 -30.09
N ARG A 262 -0.40 0.40 -28.78
CA ARG A 262 -0.34 1.78 -28.22
C ARG A 262 1.02 2.17 -27.68
N ASN A 263 1.90 1.23 -27.37
CA ASN A 263 3.26 1.53 -26.89
C ASN A 263 4.23 0.47 -27.45
N PRO A 264 4.91 0.73 -28.58
CA PRO A 264 5.96 -0.16 -29.05
C PRO A 264 7.12 -0.18 -28.05
N PRO A 265 7.84 -1.31 -27.90
CA PRO A 265 9.00 -1.38 -27.02
C PRO A 265 10.02 -0.30 -27.45
N LEU A 266 10.60 0.38 -26.45
CA LEU A 266 11.71 1.31 -26.67
C LEU A 266 12.85 0.55 -27.35
N THR A 267 12.93 0.66 -28.66
CA THR A 267 13.99 0.12 -29.47
C THR A 267 15.28 0.84 -29.07
N GLN A 268 16.32 0.06 -28.86
CA GLN A 268 17.69 0.47 -28.56
C GLN A 268 18.07 1.73 -29.38
N VAL A 269 18.42 2.79 -28.67
CA VAL A 269 19.14 3.93 -29.27
C VAL A 269 20.52 3.39 -29.60
N GLN A 270 20.78 3.14 -30.88
CA GLN A 270 22.13 2.99 -31.39
C GLN A 270 22.88 4.29 -31.17
N VAL A 271 23.92 4.23 -30.35
CA VAL A 271 24.94 5.28 -30.26
C VAL A 271 25.80 5.15 -31.50
N ALA A 272 25.77 6.17 -32.36
CA ALA A 272 26.77 6.43 -33.39
C ALA A 272 27.73 7.48 -32.86
#